data_1c39944d7b2cceccf9c3180dc2a4d587
#
_entry.id   1c39944d7b2cceccf9c3180dc2a4d587
#
_cell.length_a   1.000
_cell.length_b   1.000
_cell.length_c   1.000
_cell.angle_alpha   90.00
_cell.angle_beta   90.00
_cell.angle_gamma   90.00
#
_symmetry.space_group_name_H-M   'P 1'
#
loop_
_entity.id
_entity.type
_entity.pdbx_description
1 polymer ?
#
loop_
_entity_poly.entity_id
_entity_poly.type
_entity_poly.pdbx_seq_one_letter_code
_entity_poly.pdbx_strand_id
1 'polypeptide(L)'
;MLKNIIYIFSVLLFASCTKSTNTSYVKVVGEMRDVMWKGDLKGKIATDSLNNKETYGLGPIEFLKGEIVVFEGQTFVSKVIDSVSHQVTKIPSVRAPFFVYSTNSDLKVVELTLDNYSLKEIEEQIDSVYKNYDQPLLIRIDGVFNKMKLHSVNLPEGKQVSSPDEAHQGLTQYELNGISGSLIGFFSRHHKAVFTHHDSFFHAHFISDDRQVLGHIDELDFNSSNVTIKVSK
;
A
#
# COMPACT_ATOMS: atom_id res chain seq x y z
N MET A 1 -22.17 10.97 77.97
CA MET A 1 -22.60 10.10 76.86
C MET A 1 -22.25 10.77 75.54
N LEU A 2 -21.07 10.45 74.97
CA LEU A 2 -20.65 10.97 73.65
C LEU A 2 -21.11 10.00 72.58
N LYS A 3 -21.90 10.46 71.62
CA LYS A 3 -22.29 9.69 70.44
C LYS A 3 -21.24 9.92 69.34
N ASN A 4 -20.48 8.87 69.01
CA ASN A 4 -19.59 8.85 67.87
C ASN A 4 -20.42 8.68 66.58
N ILE A 5 -20.38 9.67 65.71
CA ILE A 5 -20.94 9.59 64.37
C ILE A 5 -19.79 9.18 63.42
N ILE A 6 -19.88 7.97 62.87
CA ILE A 6 -18.95 7.44 61.87
C ILE A 6 -19.46 7.88 60.48
N TYR A 7 -18.73 8.79 59.80
CA TYR A 7 -18.98 9.11 58.42
C TYR A 7 -18.30 8.03 57.52
N ILE A 8 -19.11 7.27 56.83
CA ILE A 8 -18.63 6.37 55.79
C ILE A 8 -18.48 7.18 54.51
N PHE A 9 -17.23 7.42 54.10
CA PHE A 9 -16.91 8.10 52.84
C PHE A 9 -16.92 7.04 51.73
N SER A 10 -18.00 7.01 50.94
CA SER A 10 -18.11 6.12 49.78
C SER A 10 -17.30 6.69 48.63
N VAL A 11 -16.15 6.08 48.32
CA VAL A 11 -15.34 6.43 47.16
C VAL A 11 -15.95 5.75 45.92
N LEU A 12 -16.62 6.53 45.08
CA LEU A 12 -17.06 6.10 43.75
C LEU A 12 -15.85 6.06 42.81
N LEU A 13 -15.35 4.87 42.55
CA LEU A 13 -14.37 4.62 41.48
C LEU A 13 -15.07 4.73 40.10
N PHE A 14 -14.93 5.86 39.43
CA PHE A 14 -15.28 5.97 38.02
C PHE A 14 -14.27 5.18 37.20
N ALA A 15 -14.63 3.99 36.77
CA ALA A 15 -13.90 3.27 35.75
C ALA A 15 -14.09 4.05 34.40
N SER A 16 -13.14 4.91 34.07
CA SER A 16 -13.07 5.52 32.75
C SER A 16 -12.68 4.45 31.74
N CYS A 17 -13.67 3.93 31.01
CA CYS A 17 -13.43 3.14 29.82
C CYS A 17 -12.86 4.07 28.74
N THR A 18 -11.55 4.16 28.63
CA THR A 18 -10.89 4.74 27.47
C THR A 18 -11.17 3.81 26.28
N LYS A 19 -12.13 4.16 25.41
CA LYS A 19 -12.22 3.60 24.08
C LYS A 19 -10.88 3.89 23.41
N SER A 20 -10.08 2.85 23.19
CA SER A 20 -8.95 2.91 22.28
C SER A 20 -9.52 3.30 20.91
N THR A 21 -9.34 4.55 20.50
CA THR A 21 -9.59 4.94 19.11
C THR A 21 -8.48 4.30 18.30
N ASN A 22 -8.76 3.16 17.67
CA ASN A 22 -7.90 2.58 16.65
C ASN A 22 -7.81 3.57 15.48
N THR A 23 -6.86 4.49 15.57
CA THR A 23 -6.60 5.44 14.50
C THR A 23 -5.69 4.73 13.51
N SER A 24 -6.19 4.45 12.31
CA SER A 24 -5.36 3.92 11.23
C SER A 24 -4.23 4.91 10.92
N TYR A 25 -3.02 4.38 10.80
CA TYR A 25 -1.85 5.15 10.34
C TYR A 25 -1.79 5.26 8.81
N VAL A 26 -2.67 4.55 8.10
CA VAL A 26 -2.77 4.64 6.65
C VAL A 26 -3.48 5.94 6.26
N LYS A 27 -2.84 6.70 5.40
CA LYS A 27 -3.34 7.97 4.86
C LYS A 27 -3.48 7.87 3.35
N VAL A 28 -4.48 8.58 2.82
CA VAL A 28 -4.78 8.63 1.40
C VAL A 28 -4.82 10.07 0.94
N VAL A 29 -4.17 10.35 -0.19
CA VAL A 29 -4.20 11.66 -0.84
C VAL A 29 -4.60 11.46 -2.30
N GLY A 30 -5.62 12.19 -2.75
CA GLY A 30 -6.22 11.99 -4.07
C GLY A 30 -6.97 10.65 -4.18
N GLU A 31 -7.58 10.41 -5.32
CA GLU A 31 -8.36 9.21 -5.57
C GLU A 31 -8.05 8.64 -6.96
N MET A 32 -7.87 7.32 -7.05
CA MET A 32 -7.62 6.61 -8.31
C MET A 32 -8.71 6.93 -9.35
N ARG A 33 -10.00 6.96 -8.92
CA ARG A 33 -11.12 7.26 -9.82
C ARG A 33 -11.05 8.67 -10.43
N ASP A 34 -10.50 9.65 -9.72
CA ASP A 34 -10.35 11.00 -10.28
C ASP A 34 -9.28 11.02 -11.39
N VAL A 35 -8.23 10.24 -11.21
CA VAL A 35 -7.19 10.06 -12.22
C VAL A 35 -7.72 9.30 -13.43
N MET A 36 -8.37 8.15 -13.21
CA MET A 36 -8.77 7.22 -14.28
C MET A 36 -9.99 7.66 -15.07
N TRP A 37 -10.94 8.41 -14.47
CA TRP A 37 -12.19 8.81 -15.14
C TRP A 37 -12.36 10.31 -15.34
N LYS A 38 -11.59 11.15 -14.63
CA LYS A 38 -11.68 12.61 -14.75
C LYS A 38 -10.39 13.26 -15.27
N GLY A 39 -9.32 12.46 -15.50
CA GLY A 39 -8.05 12.96 -15.98
C GLY A 39 -7.35 13.93 -15.03
N ASP A 40 -7.56 13.80 -13.71
CA ASP A 40 -6.89 14.62 -12.70
C ASP A 40 -5.48 14.08 -12.43
N LEU A 41 -4.59 14.34 -13.38
CA LEU A 41 -3.26 13.75 -13.46
C LEU A 41 -2.18 14.52 -12.69
N LYS A 42 -2.49 15.74 -12.20
CA LYS A 42 -1.52 16.59 -11.48
C LYS A 42 -1.24 16.04 -10.08
N GLY A 43 0.01 16.10 -9.68
CA GLY A 43 0.44 15.67 -8.35
C GLY A 43 -0.21 16.47 -7.23
N LYS A 44 -0.85 15.76 -6.29
CA LYS A 44 -1.52 16.29 -5.08
C LYS A 44 -0.64 16.19 -3.83
N ILE A 45 0.32 15.26 -3.83
CA ILE A 45 1.29 15.07 -2.75
C ILE A 45 2.70 15.01 -3.33
N ALA A 46 3.69 15.50 -2.56
CA ALA A 46 5.11 15.27 -2.81
C ALA A 46 5.67 14.35 -1.74
N THR A 47 6.58 13.45 -2.11
CA THR A 47 7.10 12.40 -1.21
C THR A 47 8.21 12.87 -0.28
N ASP A 48 8.73 14.09 -0.41
CA ASP A 48 9.79 14.65 0.43
C ASP A 48 9.45 14.70 1.94
N SER A 49 8.17 14.84 2.28
CA SER A 49 7.68 14.77 3.66
C SER A 49 7.55 13.35 4.22
N LEU A 50 7.75 12.32 3.39
CA LEU A 50 7.57 10.91 3.73
C LEU A 50 8.89 10.20 4.06
N ASN A 51 9.84 10.89 4.68
CA ASN A 51 11.22 10.44 4.91
C ASN A 51 11.47 9.72 6.26
N ASN A 52 10.42 9.43 7.02
CA ASN A 52 10.54 8.62 8.24
C ASN A 52 10.76 7.14 7.86
N LYS A 53 11.70 6.46 8.53
CA LYS A 53 12.03 5.05 8.32
C LYS A 53 10.86 4.07 8.49
N GLU A 54 9.81 4.48 9.19
CA GLU A 54 8.58 3.69 9.34
C GLU A 54 7.56 3.95 8.24
N THR A 55 7.91 4.76 7.23
CA THR A 55 7.00 5.12 6.16
C THR A 55 7.10 4.16 4.98
N TYR A 56 5.95 3.67 4.57
CA TYR A 56 5.74 2.90 3.34
C TYR A 56 4.60 3.54 2.56
N GLY A 57 4.69 3.53 1.23
CA GLY A 57 3.65 4.11 0.40
C GLY A 57 3.81 3.73 -1.06
N LEU A 58 2.72 3.90 -1.84
CA LEU A 58 2.70 3.60 -3.26
C LEU A 58 1.71 4.49 -4.02
N GLY A 59 1.91 4.59 -5.30
CA GLY A 59 1.07 5.28 -6.26
C GLY A 59 1.81 5.60 -7.55
N PRO A 60 1.15 6.17 -8.56
CA PRO A 60 1.80 6.56 -9.81
C PRO A 60 2.50 7.91 -9.68
N ILE A 61 3.49 8.14 -10.54
CA ILE A 61 4.06 9.48 -10.77
C ILE A 61 2.99 10.35 -11.43
N GLU A 62 2.97 11.66 -11.13
CA GLU A 62 2.07 12.62 -11.79
C GLU A 62 2.13 12.50 -13.32
N PHE A 63 1.00 12.74 -13.98
CA PHE A 63 0.79 12.51 -15.42
C PHE A 63 0.97 11.05 -15.84
N LEU A 64 0.86 10.09 -14.91
CA LEU A 64 1.03 8.64 -15.13
C LEU A 64 2.37 8.34 -15.84
N LYS A 65 3.47 8.90 -15.34
CA LYS A 65 4.82 8.80 -15.92
C LYS A 65 5.72 7.80 -15.21
N GLY A 66 5.14 6.77 -14.60
CA GLY A 66 5.82 5.71 -13.88
C GLY A 66 5.19 5.40 -12.53
N GLU A 67 5.84 4.51 -11.77
CA GLU A 67 5.38 4.04 -10.46
C GLU A 67 6.27 4.55 -9.33
N ILE A 68 5.68 4.68 -8.16
CA ILE A 68 6.36 5.11 -6.94
C ILE A 68 6.23 4.02 -5.87
N VAL A 69 7.32 3.76 -5.16
CA VAL A 69 7.32 3.10 -3.86
C VAL A 69 8.10 3.96 -2.87
N VAL A 70 7.49 4.29 -1.75
CA VAL A 70 8.21 4.74 -0.56
C VAL A 70 8.48 3.51 0.30
N PHE A 71 9.75 3.19 0.49
CA PHE A 71 10.22 2.04 1.23
C PHE A 71 11.15 2.48 2.35
N GLU A 72 10.73 2.29 3.60
CA GLU A 72 11.47 2.75 4.78
C GLU A 72 11.87 4.25 4.70
N GLY A 73 10.91 5.08 4.26
CA GLY A 73 11.11 6.52 4.10
C GLY A 73 11.98 6.94 2.93
N GLN A 74 12.36 6.02 2.06
CA GLN A 74 13.12 6.30 0.85
C GLN A 74 12.22 6.19 -0.38
N THR A 75 12.24 7.22 -1.22
CA THR A 75 11.43 7.25 -2.44
C THR A 75 12.18 6.62 -3.60
N PHE A 76 11.58 5.59 -4.19
CA PHE A 76 12.01 4.95 -5.43
C PHE A 76 10.94 5.15 -6.50
N VAL A 77 11.38 5.38 -7.72
CA VAL A 77 10.51 5.52 -8.90
C VAL A 77 10.94 4.58 -9.99
N SER A 78 9.97 4.03 -10.71
CA SER A 78 10.18 3.29 -11.95
C SER A 78 9.68 4.13 -13.11
N LYS A 79 10.50 4.31 -14.14
CA LYS A 79 10.12 4.97 -15.39
C LYS A 79 10.40 4.05 -16.57
N VAL A 80 9.46 3.99 -17.49
CA VAL A 80 9.62 3.25 -18.74
C VAL A 80 10.72 3.92 -19.58
N ILE A 81 11.67 3.14 -20.07
CA ILE A 81 12.72 3.56 -20.99
C ILE A 81 12.33 3.22 -22.42
N ASP A 82 11.84 1.99 -22.62
CA ASP A 82 11.33 1.49 -23.90
C ASP A 82 10.26 0.41 -23.66
N SER A 83 9.81 -0.25 -24.71
CA SER A 83 8.71 -1.25 -24.65
C SER A 83 9.01 -2.50 -23.80
N VAL A 84 10.26 -2.69 -23.38
CA VAL A 84 10.70 -3.90 -22.64
C VAL A 84 11.54 -3.59 -21.41
N SER A 85 11.89 -2.31 -21.19
CA SER A 85 12.76 -1.92 -20.09
C SER A 85 12.25 -0.71 -19.31
N HIS A 86 12.58 -0.70 -18.03
CA HIS A 86 12.35 0.42 -17.13
C HIS A 86 13.61 0.71 -16.33
N GLN A 87 13.69 1.91 -15.78
CA GLN A 87 14.76 2.32 -14.88
C GLN A 87 14.19 2.63 -13.51
N VAL A 88 14.76 2.01 -12.47
CA VAL A 88 14.48 2.35 -11.08
C VAL A 88 15.52 3.36 -10.59
N THR A 89 15.03 4.41 -9.96
CA THR A 89 15.89 5.46 -9.41
C THR A 89 15.42 5.85 -8.02
N LYS A 90 16.36 5.96 -7.08
CA LYS A 90 16.10 6.60 -5.79
C LYS A 90 16.20 8.11 -5.95
N ILE A 91 15.15 8.83 -5.54
CA ILE A 91 15.07 10.28 -5.66
C ILE A 91 14.61 10.93 -4.35
N PRO A 92 14.94 12.20 -4.09
CA PRO A 92 14.53 12.87 -2.84
C PRO A 92 13.05 13.16 -2.79
N SER A 93 12.40 13.43 -3.93
CA SER A 93 10.98 13.77 -4.00
C SER A 93 10.41 13.54 -5.38
N VAL A 94 9.13 13.17 -5.43
CA VAL A 94 8.30 13.09 -6.63
C VAL A 94 6.85 13.42 -6.27
N ARG A 95 6.07 13.87 -7.22
CA ARG A 95 4.65 14.16 -7.04
C ARG A 95 3.77 13.02 -7.55
N ALA A 96 2.67 12.75 -6.82
CA ALA A 96 1.68 11.74 -7.16
C ALA A 96 0.27 12.34 -7.23
N PRO A 97 -0.58 11.98 -8.23
CA PRO A 97 -1.96 12.45 -8.32
C PRO A 97 -2.88 11.75 -7.32
N PHE A 98 -2.60 10.48 -7.00
CA PHE A 98 -3.12 9.79 -5.82
C PHE A 98 -2.00 8.97 -5.16
N PHE A 99 -2.10 8.80 -3.85
CA PHE A 99 -1.06 8.11 -3.09
C PHE A 99 -1.64 7.55 -1.80
N VAL A 100 -1.28 6.32 -1.48
CA VAL A 100 -1.58 5.70 -0.18
C VAL A 100 -0.28 5.43 0.56
N TYR A 101 -0.25 5.76 1.86
CA TYR A 101 0.94 5.56 2.68
C TYR A 101 0.61 5.36 4.15
N SER A 102 1.52 4.72 4.87
CA SER A 102 1.52 4.62 6.32
C SER A 102 2.80 5.25 6.88
N THR A 103 2.68 6.01 7.97
CA THR A 103 3.82 6.65 8.66
C THR A 103 4.23 5.95 9.94
N ASN A 104 3.54 4.88 10.29
CA ASN A 104 3.86 4.00 11.40
C ASN A 104 3.71 2.55 10.93
N SER A 105 4.79 1.79 10.97
CA SER A 105 4.83 0.41 10.52
C SER A 105 5.15 -0.53 11.69
N ASP A 106 4.24 -0.62 12.67
CA ASP A 106 4.30 -1.71 13.65
C ASP A 106 3.89 -3.04 12.96
N LEU A 107 4.78 -3.49 12.07
CA LEU A 107 4.59 -4.66 11.22
C LEU A 107 4.70 -5.96 12.05
N LYS A 108 3.61 -6.71 12.14
CA LYS A 108 3.55 -8.02 12.82
C LYS A 108 3.51 -9.14 11.79
N VAL A 109 4.28 -10.18 12.02
CA VAL A 109 4.27 -11.38 11.18
C VAL A 109 2.90 -12.06 11.28
N VAL A 110 2.37 -12.45 10.13
CA VAL A 110 1.12 -13.21 9.97
C VAL A 110 1.48 -14.61 9.45
N GLU A 111 0.97 -15.64 10.11
CA GLU A 111 1.13 -17.02 9.65
C GLU A 111 0.30 -17.28 8.40
N LEU A 112 0.88 -17.99 7.46
CA LEU A 112 0.27 -18.39 6.20
C LEU A 112 -0.42 -19.73 6.35
N THR A 113 -1.61 -19.89 5.77
CA THR A 113 -2.42 -21.11 5.87
C THR A 113 -2.40 -21.96 4.60
N LEU A 114 -1.94 -21.41 3.47
CA LEU A 114 -1.79 -22.12 2.20
C LEU A 114 -0.32 -22.28 1.83
N ASP A 115 -0.02 -23.25 0.99
CA ASP A 115 1.35 -23.47 0.50
C ASP A 115 1.73 -22.47 -0.60
N ASN A 116 0.77 -22.09 -1.45
CA ASN A 116 0.96 -21.16 -2.56
C ASN A 116 -0.07 -20.05 -2.53
N TYR A 117 0.33 -18.88 -2.98
CA TYR A 117 -0.49 -17.67 -2.99
C TYR A 117 -0.41 -16.90 -4.30
N SER A 118 -1.57 -16.45 -4.77
CA SER A 118 -1.77 -15.37 -5.74
C SER A 118 -2.19 -14.08 -5.03
N LEU A 119 -2.36 -12.97 -5.77
CA LEU A 119 -2.90 -11.71 -5.21
C LEU A 119 -4.28 -11.91 -4.56
N LYS A 120 -5.13 -12.70 -5.21
CA LYS A 120 -6.48 -12.99 -4.72
C LYS A 120 -6.45 -13.75 -3.40
N GLU A 121 -5.60 -14.76 -3.27
CA GLU A 121 -5.48 -15.57 -2.06
C GLU A 121 -4.88 -14.76 -0.91
N ILE A 122 -3.97 -13.81 -1.18
CA ILE A 122 -3.51 -12.83 -0.18
C ILE A 122 -4.69 -11.98 0.30
N GLU A 123 -5.49 -11.42 -0.63
CA GLU A 123 -6.66 -10.61 -0.29
C GLU A 123 -7.63 -11.39 0.59
N GLU A 124 -7.98 -12.62 0.21
CA GLU A 124 -8.89 -13.50 0.96
C GLU A 124 -8.33 -13.88 2.34
N GLN A 125 -7.04 -14.17 2.44
CA GLN A 125 -6.37 -14.46 3.71
C GLN A 125 -6.41 -13.24 4.65
N ILE A 126 -6.06 -12.06 4.17
CA ILE A 126 -6.08 -10.82 4.95
C ILE A 126 -7.51 -10.47 5.37
N ASP A 127 -8.47 -10.60 4.46
CA ASP A 127 -9.88 -10.37 4.75
C ASP A 127 -10.39 -11.28 5.87
N SER A 128 -10.04 -12.56 5.85
CA SER A 128 -10.43 -13.55 6.86
C SER A 128 -9.79 -13.26 8.21
N VAL A 129 -8.47 -13.06 8.26
CA VAL A 129 -7.71 -12.82 9.50
C VAL A 129 -8.14 -11.52 10.17
N TYR A 130 -8.41 -10.48 9.39
CA TYR A 130 -8.77 -9.14 9.87
C TYR A 130 -10.25 -8.80 9.71
N LYS A 131 -11.16 -9.82 9.68
CA LYS A 131 -12.61 -9.63 9.47
C LYS A 131 -13.29 -8.63 10.43
N ASN A 132 -12.76 -8.46 11.63
CA ASN A 132 -13.27 -7.53 12.64
C ASN A 132 -12.52 -6.20 12.70
N TYR A 133 -11.60 -5.94 11.76
CA TYR A 133 -10.83 -4.70 11.67
C TYR A 133 -11.19 -3.96 10.38
N ASP A 134 -11.73 -2.77 10.52
CA ASP A 134 -12.41 -2.04 9.45
C ASP A 134 -11.60 -0.88 8.87
N GLN A 135 -10.40 -0.66 9.45
CA GLN A 135 -9.49 0.37 8.95
C GLN A 135 -8.54 -0.20 7.88
N PRO A 136 -7.99 0.64 7.00
CA PRO A 136 -6.96 0.21 6.06
C PRO A 136 -5.75 -0.42 6.74
N LEU A 137 -5.16 -1.43 6.10
CA LEU A 137 -3.97 -2.15 6.56
C LEU A 137 -2.80 -1.90 5.61
N LEU A 138 -1.60 -1.72 6.17
CA LEU A 138 -0.34 -1.85 5.43
C LEU A 138 0.09 -3.33 5.46
N ILE A 139 0.46 -3.86 4.31
CA ILE A 139 0.96 -5.23 4.14
C ILE A 139 2.32 -5.17 3.48
N ARG A 140 3.29 -5.86 4.06
CA ARG A 140 4.61 -6.07 3.49
C ARG A 140 4.87 -7.57 3.36
N ILE A 141 5.29 -8.01 2.19
CA ILE A 141 5.69 -9.40 1.94
C ILE A 141 7.12 -9.39 1.43
N ASP A 142 8.02 -10.01 2.20
CA ASP A 142 9.45 -10.09 1.87
C ASP A 142 9.81 -11.52 1.50
N GLY A 143 10.55 -11.72 0.41
CA GLY A 143 11.07 -13.03 0.03
C GLY A 143 11.25 -13.24 -1.46
N VAL A 144 11.16 -14.51 -1.90
CA VAL A 144 11.33 -14.91 -3.28
C VAL A 144 9.97 -15.26 -3.89
N PHE A 145 9.64 -14.62 -5.00
CA PHE A 145 8.41 -14.82 -5.76
C PHE A 145 8.70 -15.71 -6.97
N ASN A 146 7.92 -16.79 -7.14
CA ASN A 146 8.11 -17.76 -8.21
C ASN A 146 7.84 -17.15 -9.58
N LYS A 147 6.71 -16.41 -9.68
CA LYS A 147 6.30 -15.69 -10.87
C LYS A 147 5.70 -14.34 -10.47
N MET A 148 5.98 -13.31 -11.25
CA MET A 148 5.42 -12.00 -11.07
C MET A 148 5.21 -11.31 -12.41
N LYS A 149 4.04 -10.69 -12.59
CA LYS A 149 3.76 -9.79 -13.70
C LYS A 149 3.54 -8.41 -13.13
N LEU A 150 4.35 -7.48 -13.60
CA LEU A 150 4.32 -6.08 -13.20
C LEU A 150 3.97 -5.20 -14.40
N HIS A 151 3.45 -4.02 -14.12
CA HIS A 151 3.47 -2.95 -15.10
C HIS A 151 4.01 -1.64 -14.52
N SER A 152 4.41 -0.76 -15.43
CA SER A 152 4.69 0.65 -15.14
C SER A 152 3.88 1.50 -16.11
N VAL A 153 3.09 2.43 -15.58
CA VAL A 153 2.33 3.37 -16.42
C VAL A 153 3.25 4.35 -17.13
N ASN A 154 2.91 4.71 -18.37
CA ASN A 154 3.69 5.66 -19.17
C ASN A 154 2.79 6.39 -20.16
N LEU A 155 1.81 7.14 -19.66
CA LEU A 155 0.85 7.85 -20.51
C LEU A 155 1.59 8.78 -21.48
N PRO A 156 1.34 8.72 -22.80
CA PRO A 156 1.94 9.62 -23.76
C PRO A 156 1.67 11.09 -23.44
N GLU A 157 2.61 11.98 -23.77
CA GLU A 157 2.49 13.40 -23.48
C GLU A 157 1.28 14.02 -24.17
N GLY A 158 0.57 14.90 -23.45
CA GLY A 158 -0.61 15.61 -23.95
C GLY A 158 -1.89 14.76 -24.04
N LYS A 159 -1.83 13.48 -23.69
CA LYS A 159 -3.04 12.64 -23.65
C LYS A 159 -3.95 13.04 -22.49
N GLN A 160 -5.25 13.06 -22.80
CA GLN A 160 -6.31 13.18 -21.82
C GLN A 160 -6.78 11.78 -21.39
N VAL A 161 -7.33 11.68 -20.19
CA VAL A 161 -7.81 10.44 -19.62
C VAL A 161 -9.26 10.63 -19.17
N SER A 162 -10.13 9.76 -19.64
CA SER A 162 -11.55 9.69 -19.26
C SER A 162 -12.02 8.26 -18.97
N SER A 163 -11.12 7.29 -19.11
CA SER A 163 -11.34 5.88 -18.81
C SER A 163 -10.03 5.19 -18.34
N PRO A 164 -10.13 4.05 -17.63
CA PRO A 164 -8.95 3.24 -17.27
C PRO A 164 -8.14 2.80 -18.49
N ASP A 165 -8.81 2.44 -19.61
CA ASP A 165 -8.11 2.02 -20.83
C ASP A 165 -7.25 3.16 -21.42
N GLU A 166 -7.75 4.40 -21.36
CA GLU A 166 -6.97 5.58 -21.76
C GLU A 166 -5.81 5.86 -20.80
N ALA A 167 -6.02 5.67 -19.49
CA ALA A 167 -4.98 5.84 -18.48
C ALA A 167 -3.83 4.83 -18.65
N HIS A 168 -4.13 3.64 -19.16
CA HIS A 168 -3.15 2.58 -19.41
C HIS A 168 -2.48 2.65 -20.80
N GLN A 169 -2.76 3.68 -21.61
CA GLN A 169 -2.03 3.87 -22.86
C GLN A 169 -0.53 4.05 -22.59
N GLY A 170 0.29 3.29 -23.31
CA GLY A 170 1.75 3.34 -23.17
C GLY A 170 2.31 2.67 -21.93
N LEU A 171 1.50 1.96 -21.15
CA LEU A 171 2.02 1.12 -20.07
C LEU A 171 2.93 0.02 -20.65
N THR A 172 3.93 -0.37 -19.86
CA THR A 172 4.82 -1.48 -20.21
C THR A 172 4.71 -2.57 -19.14
N GLN A 173 4.58 -3.83 -19.59
CA GLN A 173 4.48 -4.99 -18.70
C GLN A 173 5.79 -5.78 -18.68
N TYR A 174 6.08 -6.37 -17.54
CA TYR A 174 7.28 -7.18 -17.28
C TYR A 174 6.87 -8.49 -16.64
N GLU A 175 7.36 -9.60 -17.16
CA GLU A 175 7.21 -10.93 -16.56
C GLU A 175 8.55 -11.36 -15.94
N LEU A 176 8.49 -11.75 -14.67
CA LEU A 176 9.66 -12.08 -13.86
C LEU A 176 9.46 -13.44 -13.21
N ASN A 177 10.55 -14.21 -13.07
CA ASN A 177 10.55 -15.50 -12.43
C ASN A 177 11.68 -15.58 -11.40
N GLY A 178 11.38 -16.13 -10.22
CA GLY A 178 12.37 -16.32 -9.16
C GLY A 178 12.98 -15.02 -8.66
N ILE A 179 12.18 -13.96 -8.54
CA ILE A 179 12.66 -12.64 -8.14
C ILE A 179 12.55 -12.43 -6.63
N SER A 180 13.66 -11.91 -6.03
CA SER A 180 13.73 -11.55 -4.61
C SER A 180 13.40 -10.08 -4.40
N GLY A 181 12.63 -9.78 -3.35
CA GLY A 181 12.28 -8.41 -3.02
C GLY A 181 11.15 -8.28 -2.02
N SER A 182 10.55 -7.10 -2.01
CA SER A 182 9.45 -6.74 -1.12
C SER A 182 8.24 -6.28 -1.92
N LEU A 183 7.08 -6.86 -1.62
CA LEU A 183 5.78 -6.31 -1.97
C LEU A 183 5.36 -5.35 -0.87
N ILE A 184 4.96 -4.14 -1.25
CA ILE A 184 4.29 -3.17 -0.39
C ILE A 184 2.88 -3.02 -0.89
N GLY A 185 1.89 -3.31 -0.01
CA GLY A 185 0.49 -3.27 -0.37
C GLY A 185 -0.38 -2.63 0.70
N PHE A 186 -1.56 -2.21 0.28
CA PHE A 186 -2.57 -1.66 1.16
C PHE A 186 -3.89 -2.38 0.90
N PHE A 187 -4.52 -2.84 1.98
CA PHE A 187 -5.82 -3.51 1.95
C PHE A 187 -6.89 -2.62 2.57
N SER A 188 -8.06 -2.54 1.93
CA SER A 188 -9.23 -1.91 2.53
C SER A 188 -10.52 -2.31 1.83
N ARG A 189 -11.55 -2.69 2.60
CA ARG A 189 -12.92 -2.96 2.11
C ARG A 189 -13.65 -1.71 1.63
N HIS A 190 -13.24 -0.52 2.08
CA HIS A 190 -13.98 0.74 1.92
C HIS A 190 -13.35 1.72 0.92
N HIS A 191 -12.22 1.35 0.29
CA HIS A 191 -11.46 2.30 -0.55
C HIS A 191 -11.31 1.84 -2.00
N LYS A 192 -12.31 1.05 -2.52
CA LYS A 192 -12.37 0.70 -3.96
C LYS A 192 -12.42 1.95 -4.82
N ALA A 193 -11.60 1.98 -5.86
CA ALA A 193 -11.39 3.10 -6.76
C ALA A 193 -10.90 4.40 -6.07
N VAL A 194 -10.54 4.33 -4.78
CA VAL A 194 -9.84 5.40 -4.05
C VAL A 194 -8.34 5.15 -4.09
N PHE A 195 -7.90 4.04 -3.50
CA PHE A 195 -6.51 3.59 -3.63
C PHE A 195 -6.38 2.08 -3.94
N THR A 196 -7.45 1.30 -3.87
CA THR A 196 -7.49 -0.05 -4.42
C THR A 196 -8.24 -0.05 -5.76
N HIS A 197 -8.10 -1.15 -6.52
CA HIS A 197 -8.85 -1.29 -7.76
C HIS A 197 -10.36 -1.30 -7.49
N HIS A 198 -11.18 -1.08 -8.54
CA HIS A 198 -12.63 -1.03 -8.41
C HIS A 198 -13.25 -2.40 -8.06
N ASP A 199 -12.55 -3.48 -8.33
CA ASP A 199 -12.95 -4.88 -8.15
C ASP A 199 -12.16 -5.63 -7.05
N SER A 200 -11.11 -5.01 -6.47
CA SER A 200 -10.25 -5.58 -5.43
C SER A 200 -10.23 -4.72 -4.17
N PHE A 201 -9.94 -5.33 -3.03
CA PHE A 201 -9.65 -4.66 -1.75
C PHE A 201 -8.16 -4.43 -1.54
N PHE A 202 -7.32 -4.86 -2.47
CA PHE A 202 -5.88 -4.85 -2.34
C PHE A 202 -5.20 -4.12 -3.51
N HIS A 203 -4.17 -3.33 -3.21
CA HIS A 203 -3.33 -2.64 -4.18
C HIS A 203 -1.88 -2.78 -3.74
N ALA A 204 -1.02 -3.24 -4.63
CA ALA A 204 0.36 -3.53 -4.28
C ALA A 204 1.36 -3.17 -5.38
N HIS A 205 2.53 -2.67 -4.95
CA HIS A 205 3.71 -2.49 -5.77
C HIS A 205 4.84 -3.39 -5.28
N PHE A 206 5.73 -3.76 -6.17
CA PHE A 206 6.92 -4.54 -5.89
C PHE A 206 8.17 -3.69 -6.00
N ILE A 207 9.17 -3.98 -5.19
CA ILE A 207 10.53 -3.48 -5.32
C ILE A 207 11.53 -4.61 -5.05
N SER A 208 12.45 -4.89 -6.00
CA SER A 208 13.47 -5.93 -5.85
C SER A 208 14.54 -5.56 -4.82
N ASP A 209 15.22 -6.57 -4.27
CA ASP A 209 16.27 -6.36 -3.27
C ASP A 209 17.44 -5.53 -3.81
N ASP A 210 17.79 -5.70 -5.07
CA ASP A 210 18.84 -4.95 -5.76
C ASP A 210 18.38 -3.56 -6.23
N ARG A 211 17.08 -3.21 -6.04
CA ARG A 211 16.47 -1.94 -6.47
C ARG A 211 16.53 -1.69 -7.99
N GLN A 212 16.57 -2.76 -8.78
CA GLN A 212 16.56 -2.64 -10.25
C GLN A 212 15.17 -2.85 -10.87
N VAL A 213 14.23 -3.45 -10.11
CA VAL A 213 12.86 -3.69 -10.53
C VAL A 213 11.88 -3.03 -9.57
N LEU A 214 10.93 -2.28 -10.10
CA LEU A 214 9.82 -1.68 -9.38
C LEU A 214 8.62 -1.55 -10.33
N GLY A 215 7.43 -1.90 -9.88
CA GLY A 215 6.19 -1.73 -10.64
C GLY A 215 4.95 -2.09 -9.85
N HIS A 216 3.80 -1.77 -10.45
CA HIS A 216 2.51 -2.23 -9.98
C HIS A 216 2.37 -3.73 -10.25
N ILE A 217 1.80 -4.48 -9.30
CA ILE A 217 1.65 -5.93 -9.42
C ILE A 217 0.30 -6.25 -10.08
N ASP A 218 0.34 -6.87 -11.27
CA ASP A 218 -0.85 -7.40 -11.95
C ASP A 218 -1.15 -8.84 -11.51
N GLU A 219 -0.08 -9.67 -11.48
CA GLU A 219 -0.15 -11.08 -11.10
C GLU A 219 1.08 -11.45 -10.28
N LEU A 220 0.91 -12.38 -9.36
CA LEU A 220 2.02 -12.99 -8.66
C LEU A 220 1.68 -14.43 -8.26
N ASP A 221 2.75 -15.21 -8.06
CA ASP A 221 2.71 -16.53 -7.46
C ASP A 221 3.95 -16.73 -6.58
N PHE A 222 3.74 -17.24 -5.37
CA PHE A 222 4.83 -17.61 -4.48
C PHE A 222 4.46 -18.79 -3.56
N ASN A 223 5.48 -19.51 -3.12
CA ASN A 223 5.35 -20.51 -2.08
C ASN A 223 5.51 -19.85 -0.70
N SER A 224 4.66 -20.19 0.25
CA SER A 224 4.65 -19.63 1.60
C SER A 224 5.96 -19.82 2.36
N SER A 225 6.69 -20.90 2.08
CA SER A 225 8.00 -21.17 2.69
C SER A 225 9.11 -20.20 2.26
N ASN A 226 8.90 -19.45 1.18
CA ASN A 226 9.89 -18.56 0.59
C ASN A 226 9.67 -17.09 0.95
N VAL A 227 8.60 -16.78 1.69
CA VAL A 227 8.23 -15.41 2.02
C VAL A 227 7.84 -15.24 3.48
N THR A 228 7.87 -13.98 3.93
CA THR A 228 7.32 -13.56 5.24
C THR A 228 6.28 -12.47 5.00
N ILE A 229 5.03 -12.71 5.41
CA ILE A 229 3.98 -11.68 5.40
C ILE A 229 3.99 -10.94 6.73
N LYS A 230 3.95 -9.61 6.65
CA LYS A 230 3.85 -8.71 7.80
C LYS A 230 2.70 -7.74 7.56
N VAL A 231 1.92 -7.48 8.60
CA VAL A 231 0.77 -6.56 8.57
C VAL A 231 0.89 -5.54 9.68
N SER A 232 0.59 -4.28 9.38
CA SER A 232 0.45 -3.18 10.33
C SER A 232 -0.98 -2.65 10.32
N LYS A 233 -1.54 -2.41 11.53
CA LYS A 233 -2.88 -1.85 11.75
C LYS A 233 -2.82 -0.35 11.89
#